data_b7ccbf38287b3c32c572c5342bcf82a6
#
_entry.id   b7ccbf38287b3c32c572c5342bcf82a6
#
_cell.length_a   1.000
_cell.length_b   1.000
_cell.length_c   1.000
_cell.angle_alpha   90.00
_cell.angle_beta   90.00
_cell.angle_gamma   90.00
#
_symmetry.space_group_name_H-M   'P 1'
#
loop_
_entity.id
_entity.type
_entity.pdbx_description
1 polymer ?
#
loop_
_entity_poly.entity_id
_entity_poly.type
_entity_poly.pdbx_seq_one_letter_code
_entity_poly.pdbx_strand_id
1 'polypeptide(L)'
;MSTVPAIPNSRVVVLFLVMLVAAAGNTAMQSALPAIASELDMPDVWVSLAFSWSALLWVVTAPKWARLSDRRGRKQLMSIGIIGFVASMGMCGLVLWLGLAGVIGPVVTFILFALFRSLYGGFGSAAPPAVQAYVAARTERAERTKALSMLASSFGVGTVIGPATAHYFLFPPFGLAGPLIVFAAFGVAVL
;
A
#
# COMPACT_ATOMS: atom_id res chain seq x y z
N MET A 1 31.40 3.50 -24.23
CA MET A 1 30.03 3.12 -23.87
C MET A 1 30.09 2.66 -22.42
N SER A 2 29.58 3.46 -21.48
CA SER A 2 29.52 3.07 -20.08
C SER A 2 28.44 1.99 -19.92
N THR A 3 28.83 0.79 -19.58
CA THR A 3 27.91 -0.31 -19.26
C THR A 3 27.12 0.07 -18.02
N VAL A 4 25.81 0.25 -18.16
CA VAL A 4 24.91 0.46 -17.04
C VAL A 4 24.96 -0.79 -16.15
N PRO A 5 25.34 -0.70 -14.86
CA PRO A 5 25.43 -1.88 -14.00
C PRO A 5 24.05 -2.53 -13.88
N ALA A 6 23.94 -3.79 -14.28
CA ALA A 6 22.70 -4.56 -14.22
C ALA A 6 22.19 -4.67 -12.77
N ILE A 7 20.87 -4.61 -12.60
CA ILE A 7 20.25 -4.78 -11.28
C ILE A 7 20.41 -6.26 -10.86
N PRO A 8 20.98 -6.56 -9.68
CA PRO A 8 21.04 -7.93 -9.18
C PRO A 8 19.63 -8.53 -9.06
N ASN A 9 19.46 -9.80 -9.42
CA ASN A 9 18.17 -10.50 -9.38
C ASN A 9 17.48 -10.39 -8.00
N SER A 10 18.25 -10.46 -6.91
CA SER A 10 17.72 -10.29 -5.54
C SER A 10 17.02 -8.94 -5.35
N ARG A 11 17.58 -7.86 -5.90
CA ARG A 11 16.94 -6.52 -5.81
C ARG A 11 15.69 -6.43 -6.67
N VAL A 12 15.69 -7.07 -7.83
CA VAL A 12 14.48 -7.11 -8.69
C VAL A 12 13.36 -7.83 -7.96
N VAL A 13 13.64 -8.95 -7.29
CA VAL A 13 12.66 -9.69 -6.47
C VAL A 13 12.12 -8.82 -5.34
N VAL A 14 12.97 -8.13 -4.59
CA VAL A 14 12.52 -7.23 -3.51
C VAL A 14 11.60 -6.12 -4.05
N LEU A 15 11.98 -5.48 -5.16
CA LEU A 15 11.15 -4.43 -5.78
C LEU A 15 9.80 -4.98 -6.27
N PHE A 16 9.79 -6.19 -6.82
CA PHE A 16 8.59 -6.90 -7.21
C PHE A 16 7.69 -7.17 -6.00
N LEU A 17 8.24 -7.69 -4.90
CA LEU A 17 7.50 -7.96 -3.67
C LEU A 17 6.96 -6.69 -3.02
N VAL A 18 7.72 -5.60 -3.00
CA VAL A 18 7.26 -4.29 -2.50
C VAL A 18 6.00 -3.84 -3.22
N MET A 19 6.01 -3.88 -4.56
CA MET A 19 4.86 -3.46 -5.37
C MET A 19 3.67 -4.41 -5.20
N LEU A 20 3.93 -5.71 -5.13
CA LEU A 20 2.92 -6.75 -4.94
C LEU A 20 2.23 -6.61 -3.57
N VAL A 21 3.00 -6.52 -2.48
CA VAL A 21 2.47 -6.40 -1.12
C VAL A 21 1.67 -5.11 -0.94
N ALA A 22 2.17 -3.98 -1.48
CA ALA A 22 1.45 -2.72 -1.42
C ALA A 22 0.10 -2.77 -2.16
N ALA A 23 0.07 -3.37 -3.35
CA ALA A 23 -1.16 -3.55 -4.12
C ALA A 23 -2.12 -4.53 -3.44
N ALA A 24 -1.61 -5.70 -3.02
CA ALA A 24 -2.43 -6.72 -2.38
C ALA A 24 -3.05 -6.23 -1.06
N GLY A 25 -2.27 -5.58 -0.20
CA GLY A 25 -2.79 -5.01 1.04
C GLY A 25 -3.85 -3.95 0.81
N ASN A 26 -3.62 -3.05 -0.16
CA ASN A 26 -4.59 -2.02 -0.51
C ASN A 26 -5.92 -2.61 -1.00
N THR A 27 -5.89 -3.62 -1.86
CA THR A 27 -7.09 -4.24 -2.42
C THR A 27 -7.76 -5.23 -1.45
N ALA A 28 -6.98 -5.93 -0.60
CA ALA A 28 -7.52 -6.72 0.50
C ALA A 28 -8.35 -5.85 1.47
N MET A 29 -7.82 -4.68 1.83
CA MET A 29 -8.56 -3.73 2.66
C MET A 29 -9.83 -3.25 1.97
N GLN A 30 -9.79 -2.92 0.67
CA GLN A 30 -10.97 -2.51 -0.08
C GLN A 30 -12.04 -3.60 -0.09
N SER A 31 -11.66 -4.87 -0.16
CA SER A 31 -12.62 -5.99 -0.14
C SER A 31 -13.20 -6.27 1.25
N ALA A 32 -12.44 -6.03 2.33
CA ALA A 32 -12.90 -6.28 3.69
C ALA A 32 -13.77 -5.13 4.25
N LEU A 33 -13.56 -3.91 3.79
CA LEU A 33 -14.16 -2.73 4.40
C LEU A 33 -15.69 -2.65 4.30
N PRO A 34 -16.36 -3.08 3.20
CA PRO A 34 -17.83 -3.12 3.16
C PRO A 34 -18.44 -4.02 4.25
N ALA A 35 -17.83 -5.19 4.51
CA ALA A 35 -18.27 -6.09 5.57
C ALA A 35 -18.11 -5.45 6.96
N ILE A 36 -16.99 -4.77 7.20
CA ILE A 36 -16.73 -4.03 8.44
C ILE A 36 -17.74 -2.89 8.63
N ALA A 37 -18.03 -2.14 7.56
CA ALA A 37 -19.01 -1.05 7.59
C ALA A 37 -20.42 -1.59 7.93
N SER A 38 -20.81 -2.71 7.34
CA SER A 38 -22.07 -3.38 7.63
C SER A 38 -22.16 -3.85 9.09
N GLU A 39 -21.08 -4.41 9.66
CA GLU A 39 -21.08 -4.83 11.07
C GLU A 39 -21.12 -3.64 12.05
N LEU A 40 -20.60 -2.49 11.64
CA LEU A 40 -20.64 -1.26 12.42
C LEU A 40 -21.91 -0.41 12.17
N ASP A 41 -22.86 -0.92 11.39
CA ASP A 41 -24.08 -0.21 10.97
C ASP A 41 -23.78 1.18 10.36
N MET A 42 -22.72 1.26 9.55
CA MET A 42 -22.28 2.49 8.91
C MET A 42 -22.60 2.48 7.41
N PRO A 43 -23.14 3.60 6.88
CA PRO A 43 -23.40 3.72 5.44
C PRO A 43 -22.13 3.59 4.59
N ASP A 44 -22.21 2.94 3.43
CA ASP A 44 -21.10 2.74 2.48
C ASP A 44 -20.45 4.05 2.02
N VAL A 45 -21.15 5.17 2.12
CA VAL A 45 -20.62 6.49 1.80
C VAL A 45 -19.39 6.85 2.62
N TRP A 46 -19.29 6.41 3.87
CA TRP A 46 -18.12 6.67 4.73
C TRP A 46 -16.88 5.93 4.22
N VAL A 47 -17.07 4.69 3.75
CA VAL A 47 -16.02 3.92 3.09
C VAL A 47 -15.51 4.65 1.85
N SER A 48 -16.44 5.06 0.99
CA SER A 48 -16.14 5.77 -0.25
C SER A 48 -15.43 7.09 -0.02
N LEU A 49 -15.85 7.86 0.99
CA LEU A 49 -15.22 9.14 1.37
C LEU A 49 -13.79 8.94 1.87
N ALA A 50 -13.53 7.93 2.72
CA ALA A 50 -12.19 7.66 3.23
C ALA A 50 -11.21 7.27 2.12
N PHE A 51 -11.66 6.46 1.13
CA PHE A 51 -10.84 6.13 -0.03
C PHE A 51 -10.64 7.32 -0.97
N SER A 52 -11.69 8.10 -1.23
CA SER A 52 -11.60 9.30 -2.07
C SER A 52 -10.65 10.33 -1.48
N TRP A 53 -10.70 10.53 -0.17
CA TRP A 53 -9.77 11.40 0.55
C TRP A 53 -8.32 10.93 0.41
N SER A 54 -8.06 9.64 0.64
CA SER A 54 -6.72 9.07 0.46
C SER A 54 -6.23 9.16 -0.99
N ALA A 55 -7.10 8.95 -1.97
CA ALA A 55 -6.78 9.09 -3.39
C ALA A 55 -6.45 10.54 -3.77
N LEU A 56 -7.19 11.51 -3.23
CA LEU A 56 -6.89 12.94 -3.41
C LEU A 56 -5.50 13.30 -2.89
N LEU A 57 -5.15 12.83 -1.69
CA LEU A 57 -3.81 13.02 -1.13
C LEU A 57 -2.74 12.38 -2.02
N TRP A 58 -2.99 11.18 -2.56
CA TRP A 58 -2.10 10.51 -3.49
C TRP A 58 -1.81 11.37 -4.73
N VAL A 59 -2.84 11.89 -5.37
CA VAL A 59 -2.71 12.74 -6.57
C VAL A 59 -1.90 14.01 -6.27
N VAL A 60 -2.12 14.63 -5.10
CA VAL A 60 -1.44 15.87 -4.71
C VAL A 60 0.02 15.63 -4.30
N THR A 61 0.32 14.49 -3.67
CA THR A 61 1.65 14.22 -3.10
C THR A 61 2.57 13.47 -4.06
N ALA A 62 2.07 12.59 -4.93
CA ALA A 62 2.90 11.80 -5.84
C ALA A 62 3.85 12.65 -6.72
N PRO A 63 3.45 13.78 -7.31
CA PRO A 63 4.36 14.63 -8.06
C PRO A 63 5.47 15.25 -7.20
N LYS A 64 5.17 15.56 -5.93
CA LYS A 64 6.16 16.11 -4.97
C LYS A 64 7.21 15.05 -4.63
N TRP A 65 6.77 13.81 -4.39
CA TRP A 65 7.65 12.68 -4.12
C TRP A 65 8.52 12.32 -5.33
N ALA A 66 7.97 12.34 -6.54
CA ALA A 66 8.75 12.13 -7.76
C ALA A 66 9.91 13.13 -7.88
N ARG A 67 9.65 14.42 -7.70
CA ARG A 67 10.70 15.45 -7.72
C ARG A 67 11.71 15.30 -6.58
N LEU A 68 11.26 14.90 -5.39
CA LEU A 68 12.12 14.68 -4.23
C LEU A 68 13.01 13.44 -4.41
N SER A 69 12.53 12.43 -5.11
CA SER A 69 13.26 11.21 -5.44
C SER A 69 14.54 11.49 -6.23
N ASP A 70 14.50 12.46 -7.14
CA ASP A 70 15.67 12.86 -7.92
C ASP A 70 16.72 13.58 -7.07
N ARG A 71 16.31 14.26 -5.98
CA ARG A 71 17.21 15.05 -5.11
C ARG A 71 17.76 14.26 -3.92
N ARG A 72 16.92 13.47 -3.23
CA ARG A 72 17.28 12.76 -1.99
C ARG A 72 17.65 11.28 -2.19
N GLY A 73 17.47 10.78 -3.41
CA GLY A 73 17.79 9.40 -3.75
C GLY A 73 16.57 8.46 -3.63
N ARG A 74 16.49 7.57 -4.60
CA ARG A 74 15.34 6.70 -4.83
C ARG A 74 15.11 5.69 -3.69
N LYS A 75 16.18 5.15 -3.10
CA LYS A 75 16.08 4.17 -2.01
C LYS A 75 15.36 4.77 -0.79
N GLN A 76 15.69 6.00 -0.40
CA GLN A 76 15.06 6.66 0.74
C GLN A 76 13.55 6.85 0.51
N LEU A 77 13.16 7.23 -0.70
CA LEU A 77 11.73 7.43 -1.02
C LEU A 77 10.94 6.11 -1.07
N MET A 78 11.57 5.03 -1.53
CA MET A 78 10.97 3.69 -1.44
C MET A 78 10.69 3.32 0.02
N SER A 79 11.68 3.48 0.91
CA SER A 79 11.50 3.19 2.35
C SER A 79 10.41 4.07 2.98
N ILE A 80 10.38 5.37 2.69
CA ILE A 80 9.32 6.27 3.17
C ILE A 80 7.94 5.79 2.71
N GLY A 81 7.80 5.38 1.45
CA GLY A 81 6.54 4.88 0.91
C GLY A 81 6.07 3.59 1.57
N ILE A 82 6.99 2.64 1.81
CA ILE A 82 6.66 1.38 2.50
C ILE A 82 6.35 1.62 3.98
N ILE A 83 7.09 2.48 4.67
CA ILE A 83 6.77 2.88 6.05
C ILE A 83 5.38 3.53 6.11
N GLY A 84 5.04 4.41 5.17
CA GLY A 84 3.71 5.00 5.07
C GLY A 84 2.61 3.94 4.84
N PHE A 85 2.88 2.93 4.01
CA PHE A 85 1.97 1.80 3.81
C PHE A 85 1.80 0.98 5.10
N VAL A 86 2.89 0.57 5.74
CA VAL A 86 2.88 -0.23 6.98
C VAL A 86 2.14 0.49 8.10
N ALA A 87 2.49 1.76 8.33
CA ALA A 87 1.85 2.58 9.35
C ALA A 87 0.34 2.73 9.08
N SER A 88 -0.03 3.03 7.83
CA SER A 88 -1.43 3.13 7.45
C SER A 88 -2.19 1.82 7.67
N MET A 89 -1.66 0.68 7.17
CA MET A 89 -2.30 -0.63 7.31
C MET A 89 -2.46 -1.04 8.78
N GLY A 90 -1.37 -0.91 9.57
CA GLY A 90 -1.39 -1.29 10.98
C GLY A 90 -2.35 -0.43 11.81
N MET A 91 -2.31 0.89 11.62
CA MET A 91 -3.18 1.82 12.36
C MET A 91 -4.65 1.70 11.91
N CYS A 92 -4.91 1.55 10.61
CA CYS A 92 -6.27 1.27 10.11
C CYS A 92 -6.80 -0.06 10.67
N GLY A 93 -5.99 -1.13 10.64
CA GLY A 93 -6.38 -2.42 11.20
C GLY A 93 -6.69 -2.35 12.69
N LEU A 94 -5.84 -1.66 13.46
CA LEU A 94 -6.07 -1.46 14.89
C LEU A 94 -7.36 -0.70 15.18
N VAL A 95 -7.61 0.42 14.49
CA VAL A 95 -8.80 1.23 14.70
C VAL A 95 -10.07 0.48 14.32
N LEU A 96 -10.07 -0.25 13.20
CA LEU A 96 -11.20 -1.06 12.78
C LEU A 96 -11.46 -2.20 13.78
N TRP A 97 -10.42 -2.83 14.29
CA TRP A 97 -10.55 -3.83 15.33
C TRP A 97 -11.16 -3.26 16.63
N LEU A 98 -10.71 -2.08 17.08
CA LEU A 98 -11.29 -1.40 18.26
C LEU A 98 -12.76 -1.03 18.06
N GLY A 99 -13.13 -0.61 16.84
CA GLY A 99 -14.52 -0.37 16.48
C GLY A 99 -15.37 -1.63 16.54
N LEU A 100 -14.92 -2.71 15.91
CA LEU A 100 -15.60 -4.02 15.92
C LEU A 100 -15.70 -4.63 17.32
N ALA A 101 -14.71 -4.37 18.17
CA ALA A 101 -14.73 -4.77 19.59
C ALA A 101 -15.65 -3.89 20.46
N GLY A 102 -16.28 -2.86 19.91
CA GLY A 102 -17.16 -1.95 20.65
C GLY A 102 -16.44 -0.99 21.60
N VAL A 103 -15.10 -0.88 21.52
CA VAL A 103 -14.30 0.01 22.38
C VAL A 103 -14.48 1.47 21.99
N ILE A 104 -14.64 1.73 20.69
CA ILE A 104 -14.91 3.07 20.13
C ILE A 104 -16.14 3.01 19.23
N GLY A 105 -16.90 4.12 19.22
CA GLY A 105 -18.12 4.19 18.41
C GLY A 105 -17.86 4.20 16.90
N PRO A 106 -18.83 3.76 16.07
CA PRO A 106 -18.67 3.60 14.63
C PRO A 106 -18.17 4.86 13.91
N VAL A 107 -18.75 6.03 14.22
CA VAL A 107 -18.36 7.30 13.60
C VAL A 107 -16.90 7.64 13.90
N VAL A 108 -16.46 7.47 15.16
CA VAL A 108 -15.07 7.72 15.58
C VAL A 108 -14.13 6.74 14.85
N THR A 109 -14.53 5.47 14.72
CA THR A 109 -13.80 4.45 13.98
C THR A 109 -13.51 4.90 12.55
N PHE A 110 -14.53 5.35 11.81
CA PHE A 110 -14.36 5.77 10.42
C PHE A 110 -13.59 7.08 10.26
N ILE A 111 -13.73 8.03 11.18
CA ILE A 111 -12.93 9.27 11.19
C ILE A 111 -11.45 8.94 11.39
N LEU A 112 -11.11 8.11 12.39
CA LEU A 112 -9.75 7.67 12.65
C LEU A 112 -9.21 6.81 11.50
N PHE A 113 -10.03 5.92 10.93
CA PHE A 113 -9.68 5.17 9.74
C PHE A 113 -9.29 6.10 8.57
N ALA A 114 -10.10 7.11 8.25
CA ALA A 114 -9.80 8.06 7.19
C ALA A 114 -8.51 8.87 7.49
N LEU A 115 -8.29 9.24 8.75
CA LEU A 115 -7.07 9.92 9.18
C LEU A 115 -5.83 9.05 8.97
N PHE A 116 -5.83 7.81 9.45
CA PHE A 116 -4.69 6.91 9.28
C PHE A 116 -4.53 6.41 7.83
N ARG A 117 -5.63 6.31 7.10
CA ARG A 117 -5.59 6.05 5.66
C ARG A 117 -4.87 7.15 4.87
N SER A 118 -4.89 8.39 5.38
CA SER A 118 -4.15 9.52 4.81
C SER A 118 -2.63 9.29 4.79
N LEU A 119 -2.09 8.47 5.68
CA LEU A 119 -0.67 8.11 5.67
C LEU A 119 -0.29 7.37 4.38
N TYR A 120 -1.15 6.45 3.92
CA TYR A 120 -0.92 5.78 2.64
C TYR A 120 -1.07 6.73 1.45
N GLY A 121 -2.12 7.54 1.43
CA GLY A 121 -2.29 8.55 0.39
C GLY A 121 -1.13 9.54 0.33
N GLY A 122 -0.69 10.02 1.50
CA GLY A 122 0.38 11.01 1.61
C GLY A 122 1.79 10.45 1.38
N PHE A 123 2.15 9.39 2.07
CA PHE A 123 3.50 8.82 2.07
C PHE A 123 3.64 7.58 1.18
N GLY A 124 2.65 6.69 1.15
CA GLY A 124 2.67 5.50 0.32
C GLY A 124 2.84 5.80 -1.17
N SER A 125 2.36 6.96 -1.62
CA SER A 125 2.54 7.48 -2.97
C SER A 125 4.00 7.74 -3.37
N ALA A 126 4.95 7.71 -2.42
CA ALA A 126 6.38 7.88 -2.71
C ALA A 126 7.04 6.63 -3.32
N ALA A 127 6.56 5.42 -2.97
CA ALA A 127 7.22 4.17 -3.38
C ALA A 127 7.12 3.88 -4.88
N PRO A 128 5.94 3.85 -5.54
CA PRO A 128 5.84 3.45 -6.94
C PRO A 128 6.69 4.27 -7.91
N PRO A 129 6.68 5.62 -7.89
CA PRO A 129 7.52 6.39 -8.79
C PRO A 129 9.01 6.20 -8.51
N ALA A 130 9.41 6.03 -7.24
CA ALA A 130 10.80 5.79 -6.88
C ALA A 130 11.29 4.42 -7.37
N VAL A 131 10.45 3.37 -7.27
CA VAL A 131 10.76 2.02 -7.80
C VAL A 131 10.90 2.07 -9.33
N GLN A 132 9.94 2.68 -10.02
CA GLN A 132 9.98 2.80 -11.48
C GLN A 132 11.20 3.57 -11.95
N ALA A 133 11.50 4.71 -11.32
CA ALA A 133 12.67 5.52 -11.65
C ALA A 133 13.99 4.78 -11.34
N TYR A 134 14.05 3.98 -10.27
CA TYR A 134 15.20 3.16 -9.94
C TYR A 134 15.49 2.12 -11.02
N VAL A 135 14.46 1.39 -11.46
CA VAL A 135 14.58 0.37 -12.50
C VAL A 135 14.91 1.02 -13.85
N ALA A 136 14.18 2.09 -14.24
CA ALA A 136 14.42 2.76 -15.50
C ALA A 136 15.85 3.31 -15.67
N ALA A 137 16.48 3.75 -14.58
CA ALA A 137 17.86 4.27 -14.62
C ALA A 137 18.94 3.20 -14.66
N ARG A 138 18.61 1.94 -14.34
CA ARG A 138 19.54 0.80 -14.29
C ARG A 138 19.25 -0.29 -15.32
N THR A 139 18.34 0.01 -16.24
CA THR A 139 18.00 -0.90 -17.34
C THR A 139 18.32 -0.24 -18.66
N GLU A 140 18.94 -0.97 -19.55
CA GLU A 140 19.23 -0.51 -20.91
C GLU A 140 17.95 -0.11 -21.64
N ARG A 141 18.05 0.84 -22.57
CA ARG A 141 16.89 1.41 -23.26
C ARG A 141 16.04 0.33 -23.96
N ALA A 142 16.71 -0.69 -24.53
CA ALA A 142 16.03 -1.80 -25.22
C ALA A 142 15.22 -2.71 -24.28
N GLU A 143 15.65 -2.86 -23.00
CA GLU A 143 15.01 -3.76 -22.02
C GLU A 143 14.11 -3.02 -21.03
N ARG A 144 14.11 -1.68 -21.06
CA ARG A 144 13.38 -0.84 -20.08
C ARG A 144 11.88 -1.11 -20.06
N THR A 145 11.26 -1.28 -21.22
CA THR A 145 9.83 -1.58 -21.33
C THR A 145 9.52 -2.92 -20.65
N LYS A 146 10.31 -3.96 -20.88
CA LYS A 146 10.16 -5.27 -20.24
C LYS A 146 10.26 -5.17 -18.71
N ALA A 147 11.27 -4.47 -18.21
CA ALA A 147 11.46 -4.30 -16.77
C ALA A 147 10.32 -3.51 -16.08
N LEU A 148 9.82 -2.44 -16.71
CA LEU A 148 8.69 -1.68 -16.22
C LEU A 148 7.37 -2.46 -16.30
N SER A 149 7.17 -3.25 -17.37
CA SER A 149 6.02 -4.15 -17.49
C SER A 149 5.99 -5.22 -16.40
N MET A 150 7.15 -5.75 -16.01
CA MET A 150 7.25 -6.70 -14.90
C MET A 150 6.84 -6.08 -13.57
N LEU A 151 7.22 -4.82 -13.30
CA LEU A 151 6.75 -4.09 -12.11
C LEU A 151 5.24 -3.82 -12.16
N ALA A 152 4.72 -3.44 -13.32
CA ALA A 152 3.28 -3.25 -13.49
C ALA A 152 2.51 -4.57 -13.29
N SER A 153 3.06 -5.69 -13.77
CA SER A 153 2.48 -7.02 -13.56
C SER A 153 2.46 -7.41 -12.09
N SER A 154 3.52 -7.09 -11.31
CA SER A 154 3.52 -7.37 -9.87
C SER A 154 2.42 -6.63 -9.14
N PHE A 155 2.18 -5.38 -9.50
CA PHE A 155 1.07 -4.60 -8.97
C PHE A 155 -0.29 -5.22 -9.36
N GLY A 156 -0.48 -5.58 -10.65
CA GLY A 156 -1.68 -6.26 -11.13
C GLY A 156 -1.95 -7.59 -10.43
N VAL A 157 -0.91 -8.42 -10.27
CA VAL A 157 -1.04 -9.69 -9.50
C VAL A 157 -1.43 -9.42 -8.05
N GLY A 158 -0.84 -8.40 -7.41
CA GLY A 158 -1.20 -8.00 -6.05
C GLY A 158 -2.68 -7.63 -5.92
N THR A 159 -3.25 -6.91 -6.92
CA THR A 159 -4.68 -6.55 -6.88
C THR A 159 -5.63 -7.74 -6.94
N VAL A 160 -5.21 -8.87 -7.50
CA VAL A 160 -5.97 -10.12 -7.51
C VAL A 160 -5.75 -10.93 -6.25
N ILE A 161 -4.49 -11.07 -5.83
CA ILE A 161 -4.13 -11.88 -4.64
C ILE A 161 -4.71 -11.27 -3.36
N GLY A 162 -4.73 -9.95 -3.24
CA GLY A 162 -5.22 -9.27 -2.04
C GLY A 162 -6.62 -9.71 -1.62
N PRO A 163 -7.66 -9.46 -2.43
CA PRO A 163 -9.02 -9.92 -2.13
C PRO A 163 -9.13 -11.43 -2.02
N ALA A 164 -8.47 -12.19 -2.91
CA ALA A 164 -8.53 -13.65 -2.91
C ALA A 164 -7.99 -14.28 -1.62
N THR A 165 -7.04 -13.64 -0.95
CA THR A 165 -6.44 -14.16 0.28
C THR A 165 -6.99 -13.52 1.56
N ALA A 166 -7.72 -12.42 1.48
CA ALA A 166 -8.20 -11.67 2.64
C ALA A 166 -8.98 -12.54 3.63
N HIS A 167 -9.83 -13.45 3.15
CA HIS A 167 -10.64 -14.33 4.01
C HIS A 167 -9.80 -15.36 4.80
N TYR A 168 -8.61 -15.74 4.34
CA TYR A 168 -7.71 -16.62 5.08
C TYR A 168 -7.03 -15.93 6.26
N PHE A 169 -7.04 -14.61 6.29
CA PHE A 169 -6.44 -13.80 7.34
C PHE A 169 -7.43 -13.34 8.40
N LEU A 170 -8.61 -13.97 8.46
CA LEU A 170 -9.59 -13.77 9.53
C LEU A 170 -9.21 -14.64 10.72
N PHE A 171 -8.66 -14.06 11.76
CA PHE A 171 -8.22 -14.81 12.95
C PHE A 171 -8.45 -14.04 14.25
N PRO A 172 -8.75 -14.72 15.37
CA PRO A 172 -8.86 -14.06 16.67
C PRO A 172 -7.53 -13.43 17.11
N PRO A 173 -7.54 -12.26 17.73
CA PRO A 173 -8.72 -11.45 18.10
C PRO A 173 -9.19 -10.49 17.02
N PHE A 174 -8.50 -10.38 15.88
CA PHE A 174 -8.67 -9.29 14.91
C PHE A 174 -9.89 -9.46 13.96
N GLY A 175 -10.41 -10.68 13.76
CA GLY A 175 -11.57 -10.92 12.91
C GLY A 175 -11.41 -10.27 11.52
N LEU A 176 -12.39 -9.48 11.08
CA LEU A 176 -12.40 -8.79 9.78
C LEU A 176 -11.25 -7.76 9.61
N ALA A 177 -10.64 -7.29 10.69
CA ALA A 177 -9.46 -6.42 10.62
C ALA A 177 -8.14 -7.19 10.42
N GLY A 178 -8.14 -8.52 10.56
CA GLY A 178 -6.98 -9.39 10.42
C GLY A 178 -6.18 -9.20 9.15
N PRO A 179 -6.80 -9.12 7.96
CA PRO A 179 -6.10 -8.89 6.70
C PRO A 179 -5.21 -7.64 6.72
N LEU A 180 -5.67 -6.54 7.33
CA LEU A 180 -4.89 -5.31 7.40
C LEU A 180 -3.63 -5.49 8.25
N ILE A 181 -3.74 -6.21 9.36
CA ILE A 181 -2.60 -6.49 10.26
C ILE A 181 -1.59 -7.40 9.56
N VAL A 182 -2.05 -8.43 8.85
CA VAL A 182 -1.16 -9.35 8.11
C VAL A 182 -0.43 -8.62 6.98
N PHE A 183 -1.12 -7.79 6.20
CA PHE A 183 -0.47 -7.02 5.15
C PHE A 183 0.46 -5.93 5.68
N ALA A 184 0.18 -5.37 6.88
CA ALA A 184 1.15 -4.51 7.57
C ALA A 184 2.43 -5.29 7.91
N ALA A 185 2.31 -6.52 8.44
CA ALA A 185 3.45 -7.39 8.72
C ALA A 185 4.24 -7.78 7.46
N PHE A 186 3.57 -8.09 6.35
CA PHE A 186 4.24 -8.30 5.07
C PHE A 186 4.96 -7.04 4.58
N GLY A 187 4.38 -5.87 4.80
CA GLY A 187 5.04 -4.59 4.51
C GLY A 187 6.32 -4.39 5.31
N VAL A 188 6.34 -4.80 6.58
CA VAL A 188 7.58 -4.80 7.42
C VAL A 188 8.61 -5.78 6.87
N ALA A 189 8.17 -6.97 6.43
CA ALA A 189 9.08 -8.00 5.91
C ALA A 189 9.79 -7.59 4.60
N VAL A 190 9.19 -6.70 3.80
CA VAL A 190 9.77 -6.22 2.54
C VAL A 190 10.47 -4.85 2.66
N LEU A 191 10.52 -4.23 3.86
CA LEU A 191 11.17 -2.96 4.16
C LEU A 191 12.70 -3.12 4.25
#